data_8b85f16bde93406b2bbfdb070de9b46a
#
_entry.id   8b85f16bde93406b2bbfdb070de9b46a
#
_cell.length_a   1.000
_cell.length_b   1.000
_cell.length_c   1.000
_cell.angle_alpha   90.00
_cell.angle_beta   90.00
_cell.angle_gamma   90.00
#
_symmetry.space_group_name_H-M   'P 1'
#
loop_
_entity.id
_entity.type
_entity.pdbx_description
1 polymer ?
#
loop_
_entity_poly.entity_id
_entity_poly.type
_entity_poly.pdbx_seq_one_letter_code
_entity_poly.pdbx_strand_id
1 'polypeptide(L)'
;MKKMMILAALAAATAATPATAAFTLNNSLGGDGFVVSNSPTVFTLYSNNDDIDNNVTSFTQVAGAAATISGKWRFYTFDVDGSSFDPAGFVINGVLTQLTTNGIARPATQTGTFSFAVNEGDTYGFFVRSTDGALGRGVFTVGAVPEPASWAMLIAGFGLVGAVARRRRAVAA
;
A
#
# COMPACT_ATOMS: atom_id res chain seq x y z
N MET A 1 -37.83 36.98 37.21
CA MET A 1 -36.92 36.91 36.02
C MET A 1 -36.44 35.48 35.86
N LYS A 2 -36.99 34.71 34.89
CA LYS A 2 -36.64 33.29 34.65
C LYS A 2 -35.38 33.24 33.75
N LYS A 3 -34.29 32.68 34.27
CA LYS A 3 -33.06 32.45 33.48
C LYS A 3 -33.31 31.18 32.65
N MET A 4 -33.41 31.34 31.33
CA MET A 4 -33.46 30.24 30.36
C MET A 4 -32.03 29.74 30.16
N MET A 5 -31.72 28.51 30.63
CA MET A 5 -30.48 27.81 30.29
C MET A 5 -30.68 27.16 28.93
N ILE A 6 -29.93 27.63 27.92
CA ILE A 6 -29.84 26.99 26.61
C ILE A 6 -28.79 25.91 26.72
N LEU A 7 -29.25 24.66 26.72
CA LEU A 7 -28.40 23.48 26.64
C LEU A 7 -28.03 23.28 25.16
N ALA A 8 -26.82 23.65 24.77
CA ALA A 8 -26.29 23.34 23.45
C ALA A 8 -25.81 21.87 23.43
N ALA A 9 -26.59 20.99 22.83
CA ALA A 9 -26.17 19.62 22.56
C ALA A 9 -25.12 19.63 21.44
N LEU A 10 -23.87 19.31 21.77
CA LEU A 10 -22.79 19.10 20.82
C LEU A 10 -22.94 17.68 20.25
N ALA A 11 -23.52 17.54 19.05
CA ALA A 11 -23.57 16.29 18.32
C ALA A 11 -22.14 15.97 17.83
N ALA A 12 -21.49 15.03 18.45
CA ALA A 12 -20.25 14.45 17.96
C ALA A 12 -20.59 13.55 16.76
N ALA A 13 -20.34 14.02 15.54
CA ALA A 13 -20.38 13.18 14.36
C ALA A 13 -19.18 12.22 14.45
N THR A 14 -19.45 10.95 14.75
CA THR A 14 -18.45 9.88 14.61
C THR A 14 -18.27 9.62 13.13
N ALA A 15 -17.17 10.14 12.54
CA ALA A 15 -16.75 9.73 11.21
C ALA A 15 -16.34 8.25 11.31
N ALA A 16 -17.15 7.35 10.75
CA ALA A 16 -16.76 5.96 10.57
C ALA A 16 -15.58 5.95 9.61
N THR A 17 -14.41 5.54 10.08
CA THR A 17 -13.28 5.25 9.18
C THR A 17 -13.64 4.01 8.38
N PRO A 18 -13.58 4.04 7.05
CA PRO A 18 -13.80 2.84 6.26
C PRO A 18 -12.74 1.80 6.68
N ALA A 19 -13.20 0.59 6.97
CA ALA A 19 -12.30 -0.52 7.23
C ALA A 19 -11.52 -0.80 5.93
N THR A 20 -10.21 -0.59 5.95
CA THR A 20 -9.36 -1.01 4.84
C THR A 20 -9.30 -2.54 4.85
N ALA A 21 -9.63 -3.17 3.73
CA ALA A 21 -9.46 -4.61 3.58
C ALA A 21 -7.96 -4.96 3.75
N ALA A 22 -7.68 -6.09 4.38
CA ALA A 22 -6.31 -6.56 4.52
C ALA A 22 -5.77 -7.02 3.15
N PHE A 23 -4.49 -6.84 2.94
CA PHE A 23 -3.81 -7.40 1.77
C PHE A 23 -3.83 -8.94 1.83
N THR A 24 -4.07 -9.55 0.70
CA THR A 24 -4.10 -11.02 0.52
C THR A 24 -3.06 -11.43 -0.51
N LEU A 25 -2.27 -12.45 -0.17
CA LEU A 25 -1.33 -13.09 -1.08
C LEU A 25 -2.08 -14.05 -2.01
N ASN A 26 -1.75 -13.99 -3.29
CA ASN A 26 -2.19 -14.93 -4.31
C ASN A 26 -1.01 -15.31 -5.20
N ASN A 27 -0.83 -16.62 -5.42
CA ASN A 27 0.09 -17.16 -6.42
C ASN A 27 -0.74 -17.78 -7.53
N SER A 28 -0.60 -17.28 -8.76
CA SER A 28 -1.19 -17.94 -9.92
C SER A 28 -0.57 -19.34 -10.09
N LEU A 29 -1.32 -20.27 -10.63
CA LEU A 29 -0.85 -21.63 -10.92
C LEU A 29 -0.31 -22.41 -9.70
N GLY A 30 -0.51 -21.91 -8.47
CA GLY A 30 -0.10 -22.62 -7.24
C GLY A 30 1.41 -22.52 -6.92
N GLY A 31 2.12 -21.53 -7.47
CA GLY A 31 3.55 -21.32 -7.21
C GLY A 31 3.89 -20.98 -5.76
N ASP A 32 5.17 -21.01 -5.42
CA ASP A 32 5.72 -20.87 -4.08
C ASP A 32 6.20 -19.45 -3.73
N GLY A 33 5.73 -18.44 -4.48
CA GLY A 33 6.00 -17.03 -4.18
C GLY A 33 5.42 -16.62 -2.83
N PHE A 34 6.06 -15.69 -2.15
CA PHE A 34 5.66 -15.27 -0.80
C PHE A 34 5.87 -13.78 -0.55
N VAL A 35 5.31 -13.30 0.57
CA VAL A 35 5.43 -11.92 1.02
C VAL A 35 6.01 -11.88 2.42
N VAL A 36 6.95 -10.95 2.64
CA VAL A 36 7.45 -10.58 3.96
C VAL A 36 6.97 -9.15 4.26
N SER A 37 6.20 -9.00 5.33
CA SER A 37 5.77 -7.69 5.81
C SER A 37 6.78 -7.16 6.82
N ASN A 38 7.47 -6.08 6.47
CA ASN A 38 8.46 -5.43 7.35
C ASN A 38 7.81 -4.37 8.25
N SER A 39 6.65 -3.86 7.86
CA SER A 39 5.81 -2.94 8.62
C SER A 39 4.43 -2.86 7.95
N PRO A 40 3.43 -2.19 8.56
CA PRO A 40 2.11 -2.01 7.93
C PRO A 40 2.13 -1.31 6.58
N THR A 41 3.21 -0.59 6.26
CA THR A 41 3.35 0.21 5.04
C THR A 41 4.51 -0.23 4.15
N VAL A 42 5.29 -1.22 4.56
CA VAL A 42 6.44 -1.74 3.82
C VAL A 42 6.37 -3.26 3.77
N PHE A 43 6.38 -3.80 2.56
CA PHE A 43 6.41 -5.25 2.34
C PHE A 43 7.27 -5.60 1.14
N THR A 44 7.72 -6.83 1.12
CA THR A 44 8.57 -7.38 0.05
C THR A 44 7.93 -8.64 -0.51
N LEU A 45 7.70 -8.63 -1.83
CA LEU A 45 7.24 -9.79 -2.60
C LEU A 45 8.46 -10.53 -3.14
N TYR A 46 8.37 -11.85 -3.14
CA TYR A 46 9.32 -12.76 -3.77
C TYR A 46 8.59 -13.56 -4.84
N SER A 47 9.13 -13.60 -6.06
CA SER A 47 8.59 -14.45 -7.13
C SER A 47 8.73 -15.92 -6.80
N ASN A 48 8.01 -16.80 -7.50
CA ASN A 48 8.20 -18.23 -7.33
C ASN A 48 9.54 -18.70 -7.92
N ASN A 49 9.99 -19.89 -7.44
CA ASN A 49 11.20 -20.57 -7.91
C ASN A 49 11.05 -22.08 -7.66
N ASP A 50 10.01 -22.67 -8.22
CA ASP A 50 9.56 -24.04 -8.04
C ASP A 50 9.24 -24.73 -9.37
N ASP A 51 9.90 -24.27 -10.45
CA ASP A 51 9.76 -24.77 -11.82
C ASP A 51 8.35 -24.56 -12.44
N ILE A 52 7.55 -23.63 -11.88
CA ILE A 52 6.26 -23.23 -12.45
C ILE A 52 6.42 -21.94 -13.27
N ASP A 53 6.41 -22.07 -14.59
CA ASP A 53 6.54 -20.97 -15.53
C ASP A 53 5.37 -19.98 -15.44
N ASN A 54 5.69 -18.72 -15.76
CA ASN A 54 4.71 -17.64 -15.85
C ASN A 54 3.84 -17.44 -14.59
N ASN A 55 4.34 -17.82 -13.43
CA ASN A 55 3.67 -17.60 -12.17
C ASN A 55 3.71 -16.13 -11.75
N VAL A 56 2.58 -15.61 -11.28
CA VAL A 56 2.44 -14.26 -10.71
C VAL A 56 2.18 -14.38 -9.23
N THR A 57 3.13 -13.89 -8.43
CA THR A 57 2.94 -13.64 -7.01
C THR A 57 2.37 -12.25 -6.84
N SER A 58 1.16 -12.12 -6.35
CA SER A 58 0.49 -10.84 -6.13
C SER A 58 0.04 -10.66 -4.69
N PHE A 59 0.09 -9.42 -4.21
CA PHE A 59 -0.35 -9.03 -2.87
C PHE A 59 -1.32 -7.87 -3.02
N THR A 60 -2.62 -8.14 -2.86
CA THR A 60 -3.71 -7.25 -3.25
C THR A 60 -4.71 -7.03 -2.14
N GLN A 61 -5.41 -5.90 -2.19
CA GLN A 61 -6.55 -5.57 -1.33
C GLN A 61 -7.65 -4.87 -2.13
N VAL A 62 -8.83 -4.75 -1.53
CA VAL A 62 -9.95 -3.97 -2.10
C VAL A 62 -9.90 -2.55 -1.56
N ALA A 63 -10.03 -1.57 -2.44
CA ALA A 63 -10.11 -0.16 -2.08
C ALA A 63 -11.45 0.14 -1.38
N GLY A 64 -11.40 0.64 -0.14
CA GLY A 64 -12.58 1.05 0.62
C GLY A 64 -13.14 2.42 0.22
N ALA A 65 -12.38 3.19 -0.55
CA ALA A 65 -12.78 4.49 -1.10
C ALA A 65 -11.90 4.82 -2.32
N ALA A 66 -12.32 5.77 -3.13
CA ALA A 66 -11.48 6.32 -4.19
C ALA A 66 -10.25 7.01 -3.59
N ALA A 67 -9.06 6.68 -4.11
CA ALA A 67 -7.79 7.18 -3.59
C ALA A 67 -6.70 7.22 -4.67
N THR A 68 -5.64 7.98 -4.42
CA THR A 68 -4.38 7.89 -5.17
C THR A 68 -3.36 7.15 -4.32
N ILE A 69 -2.91 6.02 -4.81
CA ILE A 69 -1.90 5.17 -4.16
C ILE A 69 -0.53 5.56 -4.71
N SER A 70 0.37 5.98 -3.84
CA SER A 70 1.71 6.41 -4.23
C SER A 70 2.77 5.92 -3.27
N GLY A 71 4.01 5.79 -3.76
CA GLY A 71 5.09 5.30 -2.93
C GLY A 71 6.39 5.14 -3.69
N LYS A 72 7.30 4.41 -3.06
CA LYS A 72 8.60 4.05 -3.62
C LYS A 72 8.69 2.54 -3.75
N TRP A 73 9.45 2.10 -4.73
CA TRP A 73 9.76 0.69 -4.89
C TRP A 73 11.26 0.47 -5.09
N ARG A 74 11.68 -0.73 -4.72
CA ARG A 74 13.02 -1.27 -5.00
C ARG A 74 12.85 -2.69 -5.53
N PHE A 75 13.58 -3.00 -6.57
CA PHE A 75 13.63 -4.34 -7.16
C PHE A 75 15.07 -4.85 -7.19
N TYR A 76 15.20 -6.14 -6.98
CA TYR A 76 16.43 -6.91 -7.14
C TYR A 76 16.08 -8.30 -7.63
N THR A 77 16.87 -8.89 -8.52
CA THR A 77 16.67 -10.29 -8.90
C THR A 77 17.89 -11.15 -8.56
N PHE A 78 17.61 -12.36 -8.11
CA PHE A 78 18.59 -13.44 -7.97
C PHE A 78 18.66 -14.31 -9.22
N ASP A 79 17.74 -14.14 -10.17
CA ASP A 79 17.74 -14.86 -11.42
C ASP A 79 19.02 -14.61 -12.21
N VAL A 80 19.66 -15.68 -12.68
CA VAL A 80 20.93 -15.60 -13.39
C VAL A 80 20.79 -14.98 -14.78
N ASP A 81 19.60 -15.07 -15.38
CA ASP A 81 19.27 -14.53 -16.69
C ASP A 81 18.76 -13.08 -16.62
N GLY A 82 18.62 -12.54 -15.39
CA GLY A 82 18.41 -11.13 -15.13
C GLY A 82 16.94 -10.69 -15.07
N SER A 83 16.75 -9.39 -15.10
CA SER A 83 15.45 -8.76 -14.76
C SER A 83 14.29 -9.03 -15.72
N SER A 84 14.55 -9.59 -16.89
CA SER A 84 13.51 -9.97 -17.86
C SER A 84 12.66 -11.15 -17.36
N PHE A 85 13.24 -11.98 -16.49
CA PHE A 85 12.59 -13.18 -15.99
C PHE A 85 11.76 -12.94 -14.72
N ASP A 86 11.98 -11.80 -14.05
CA ASP A 86 11.26 -11.41 -12.84
C ASP A 86 10.59 -10.03 -12.95
N PRO A 87 9.77 -9.73 -13.97
CA PRO A 87 9.14 -8.43 -14.05
C PRO A 87 8.21 -8.16 -12.85
N ALA A 88 8.27 -6.93 -12.32
CA ALA A 88 7.48 -6.53 -11.16
C ALA A 88 6.81 -5.17 -11.37
N GLY A 89 5.72 -4.94 -10.64
CA GLY A 89 4.94 -3.71 -10.75
C GLY A 89 3.70 -3.70 -9.87
N PHE A 90 2.68 -2.96 -10.32
CA PHE A 90 1.38 -2.92 -9.66
C PHE A 90 0.28 -3.57 -10.49
N VAL A 91 -0.81 -3.93 -9.82
CA VAL A 91 -1.99 -4.55 -10.43
C VAL A 91 -3.24 -3.78 -10.00
N ILE A 92 -4.15 -3.55 -10.95
CA ILE A 92 -5.48 -2.98 -10.69
C ILE A 92 -6.50 -3.84 -11.45
N ASN A 93 -7.47 -4.41 -10.74
CA ASN A 93 -8.53 -5.27 -11.29
C ASN A 93 -7.99 -6.37 -12.23
N GLY A 94 -6.86 -6.98 -11.84
CA GLY A 94 -6.19 -8.02 -12.62
C GLY A 94 -5.31 -7.53 -13.76
N VAL A 95 -5.31 -6.23 -14.07
CA VAL A 95 -4.43 -5.64 -15.10
C VAL A 95 -3.07 -5.34 -14.49
N LEU A 96 -2.03 -5.99 -15.00
CA LEU A 96 -0.65 -5.84 -14.56
C LEU A 96 0.02 -4.66 -15.29
N THR A 97 0.63 -3.75 -14.52
CA THR A 97 1.46 -2.65 -15.03
C THR A 97 2.87 -2.80 -14.51
N GLN A 98 3.81 -3.08 -15.40
CA GLN A 98 5.21 -3.27 -15.04
C GLN A 98 5.88 -1.95 -14.69
N LEU A 99 6.66 -1.94 -13.61
CA LEU A 99 7.49 -0.81 -13.18
C LEU A 99 8.98 -1.06 -13.42
N THR A 100 9.40 -2.33 -13.38
CA THR A 100 10.80 -2.72 -13.63
C THR A 100 11.16 -2.67 -15.10
N THR A 101 12.43 -2.49 -15.39
CA THR A 101 12.98 -2.55 -16.75
C THR A 101 13.57 -3.93 -17.00
N ASN A 102 13.24 -4.53 -18.15
CA ASN A 102 13.78 -5.80 -18.60
C ASN A 102 15.21 -5.64 -19.14
N GLY A 103 15.93 -6.76 -19.27
CA GLY A 103 17.24 -6.81 -19.92
C GLY A 103 18.40 -6.28 -19.09
N ILE A 104 18.21 -6.09 -17.78
CA ILE A 104 19.29 -5.69 -16.88
C ILE A 104 19.88 -6.94 -16.24
N ALA A 105 21.18 -7.17 -16.51
CA ALA A 105 21.92 -8.31 -15.99
C ALA A 105 22.08 -8.23 -14.45
N ARG A 106 22.12 -9.38 -13.81
CA ARG A 106 22.44 -9.51 -12.38
C ARG A 106 23.92 -9.16 -12.07
N PRO A 107 24.23 -8.53 -10.93
CA PRO A 107 23.31 -8.03 -9.90
C PRO A 107 22.88 -6.58 -10.18
N ALA A 108 21.64 -6.35 -10.55
CA ALA A 108 21.14 -5.00 -10.77
C ALA A 108 19.98 -4.67 -9.83
N THR A 109 20.16 -3.60 -9.07
CA THR A 109 19.07 -3.02 -8.28
C THR A 109 18.39 -1.93 -9.09
N GLN A 110 17.07 -1.99 -9.18
CA GLN A 110 16.24 -0.95 -9.76
C GLN A 110 15.42 -0.28 -8.65
N THR A 111 15.17 1.00 -8.76
CA THR A 111 14.35 1.76 -7.83
C THR A 111 13.52 2.78 -8.60
N GLY A 112 12.40 3.16 -8.01
CA GLY A 112 11.55 4.18 -8.59
C GLY A 112 10.41 4.57 -7.67
N THR A 113 9.48 5.32 -8.23
CA THR A 113 8.23 5.71 -7.57
C THR A 113 7.05 5.18 -8.37
N PHE A 114 5.91 5.07 -7.73
CA PHE A 114 4.64 4.79 -8.39
C PHE A 114 3.57 5.77 -7.90
N SER A 115 2.58 6.01 -8.75
CA SER A 115 1.37 6.74 -8.42
C SER A 115 0.26 6.28 -9.36
N PHE A 116 -0.84 5.77 -8.81
CA PHE A 116 -2.01 5.36 -9.58
C PHE A 116 -3.29 5.61 -8.80
N ALA A 117 -4.39 5.87 -9.52
CA ALA A 117 -5.70 6.07 -8.92
C ALA A 117 -6.46 4.73 -8.82
N VAL A 118 -7.26 4.59 -7.76
CA VAL A 118 -8.22 3.51 -7.59
C VAL A 118 -9.57 4.10 -7.21
N ASN A 119 -10.66 3.44 -7.59
CA ASN A 119 -12.01 3.75 -7.13
C ASN A 119 -12.39 2.83 -5.97
N GLU A 120 -13.44 3.19 -5.24
CA GLU A 120 -14.04 2.29 -4.26
C GLU A 120 -14.45 0.96 -4.91
N GLY A 121 -14.08 -0.14 -4.29
CA GLY A 121 -14.33 -1.50 -4.78
C GLY A 121 -13.28 -2.05 -5.75
N ASP A 122 -12.35 -1.24 -6.25
CA ASP A 122 -11.24 -1.75 -7.08
C ASP A 122 -10.35 -2.68 -6.26
N THR A 123 -9.95 -3.81 -6.86
CA THR A 123 -8.89 -4.66 -6.32
C THR A 123 -7.55 -4.14 -6.85
N TYR A 124 -6.65 -3.77 -5.94
CA TYR A 124 -5.34 -3.24 -6.30
C TYR A 124 -4.23 -3.80 -5.43
N GLY A 125 -3.01 -3.70 -5.91
CA GLY A 125 -1.84 -4.14 -5.16
C GLY A 125 -0.60 -4.21 -6.03
N PHE A 126 0.28 -5.13 -5.69
CA PHE A 126 1.59 -5.26 -6.32
C PHE A 126 1.85 -6.70 -6.71
N PHE A 127 2.71 -6.87 -7.70
CA PHE A 127 3.07 -8.20 -8.20
C PHE A 127 4.57 -8.30 -8.49
N VAL A 128 5.06 -9.51 -8.45
CA VAL A 128 6.30 -9.95 -9.09
C VAL A 128 5.98 -11.24 -9.83
N ARG A 129 6.45 -11.36 -11.06
CA ARG A 129 6.23 -12.53 -11.90
C ARG A 129 7.53 -13.29 -12.07
N SER A 130 7.50 -14.59 -12.01
CA SER A 130 8.57 -15.44 -12.53
C SER A 130 8.17 -15.96 -13.89
N THR A 131 8.99 -15.72 -14.90
CA THR A 131 8.69 -16.12 -16.28
C THR A 131 9.04 -17.57 -16.54
N ASP A 132 10.09 -18.09 -15.95
CA ASP A 132 10.60 -19.44 -16.11
C ASP A 132 10.46 -20.33 -14.85
N GLY A 133 10.05 -19.73 -13.74
CA GLY A 133 9.87 -20.44 -12.47
C GLY A 133 11.15 -20.94 -11.81
N ALA A 134 12.34 -20.60 -12.32
CA ALA A 134 13.61 -21.18 -11.94
C ALA A 134 14.74 -20.15 -11.85
N LEU A 135 15.96 -20.60 -11.59
CA LEU A 135 17.22 -19.87 -11.66
C LEU A 135 17.37 -18.67 -10.71
N GLY A 136 16.39 -18.42 -9.87
CA GLY A 136 16.42 -17.38 -8.84
C GLY A 136 15.09 -16.65 -8.70
N ARG A 137 14.98 -15.84 -7.65
CA ARG A 137 13.76 -15.09 -7.36
C ARG A 137 13.94 -13.61 -7.63
N GLY A 138 12.93 -12.98 -8.19
CA GLY A 138 12.74 -11.55 -8.14
C GLY A 138 12.28 -11.12 -6.75
N VAL A 139 12.82 -10.02 -6.27
CA VAL A 139 12.51 -9.42 -4.97
C VAL A 139 12.04 -8.00 -5.19
N PHE A 140 10.77 -7.75 -4.89
CA PHE A 140 10.13 -6.46 -5.10
C PHE A 140 9.66 -5.89 -3.78
N THR A 141 10.35 -4.86 -3.29
CA THR A 141 10.01 -4.15 -2.05
C THR A 141 9.20 -2.91 -2.37
N VAL A 142 8.09 -2.76 -1.69
CA VAL A 142 7.18 -1.61 -1.81
C VAL A 142 7.11 -0.91 -0.48
N GLY A 143 7.29 0.41 -0.50
CA GLY A 143 7.05 1.29 0.64
C GLY A 143 6.03 2.34 0.24
N ALA A 144 4.84 2.31 0.87
CA ALA A 144 3.86 3.34 0.68
C ALA A 144 4.30 4.65 1.35
N VAL A 145 4.15 5.77 0.66
CA VAL A 145 4.21 7.08 1.33
C VAL A 145 2.84 7.28 1.99
N PRO A 146 2.77 7.54 3.31
CA PRO A 146 1.49 7.83 3.96
C PRO A 146 0.78 8.96 3.22
N GLU A 147 -0.50 8.76 2.90
CA GLU A 147 -1.28 9.74 2.14
C GLU A 147 -1.33 11.10 2.86
N PRO A 148 -1.35 12.23 2.12
CA PRO A 148 -1.51 13.56 2.69
C PRO A 148 -2.74 13.68 3.60
N ALA A 149 -3.80 12.90 3.35
CA ALA A 149 -4.99 12.83 4.19
C ALA A 149 -4.68 12.35 5.62
N SER A 150 -3.76 11.41 5.81
CA SER A 150 -3.33 10.96 7.14
C SER A 150 -2.63 12.08 7.92
N TRP A 151 -1.81 12.87 7.25
CA TRP A 151 -1.18 14.06 7.82
C TRP A 151 -2.19 15.16 8.15
N ALA A 152 -3.15 15.40 7.25
CA ALA A 152 -4.22 16.38 7.47
C ALA A 152 -5.09 16.01 8.67
N MET A 153 -5.46 14.73 8.82
CA MET A 153 -6.21 14.23 9.97
C MET A 153 -5.41 14.32 11.27
N LEU A 154 -4.11 14.04 11.22
CA LEU A 154 -3.23 14.17 12.39
C LEU A 154 -3.13 15.64 12.84
N ILE A 155 -2.92 16.57 11.91
CA ILE A 155 -2.86 18.01 12.17
C ILE A 155 -4.22 18.52 12.68
N ALA A 156 -5.33 18.11 12.06
CA ALA A 156 -6.67 18.49 12.50
C ALA A 156 -6.97 17.93 13.90
N GLY A 157 -6.59 16.67 14.20
CA GLY A 157 -6.75 16.07 15.51
C GLY A 157 -5.97 16.80 16.60
N PHE A 158 -4.70 17.07 16.39
CA PHE A 158 -3.90 17.85 17.35
C PHE A 158 -4.36 19.31 17.45
N GLY A 159 -4.79 19.93 16.34
CA GLY A 159 -5.37 21.27 16.33
C GLY A 159 -6.63 21.37 17.20
N LEU A 160 -7.54 20.40 17.09
CA LEU A 160 -8.75 20.33 17.91
C LEU A 160 -8.43 20.14 19.41
N VAL A 161 -7.51 19.23 19.73
CA VAL A 161 -7.07 19.01 21.12
C VAL A 161 -6.44 20.28 21.71
N GLY A 162 -5.58 20.96 20.94
CA GLY A 162 -4.97 22.24 21.35
C GLY A 162 -6.00 23.35 21.57
N ALA A 163 -6.99 23.45 20.69
CA ALA A 163 -8.07 24.44 20.82
C ALA A 163 -8.93 24.21 22.07
N VAL A 164 -9.27 22.95 22.36
CA VAL A 164 -10.06 22.58 23.56
C VAL A 164 -9.26 22.85 24.84
N ALA A 165 -7.97 22.50 24.86
CA ALA A 165 -7.07 22.76 26.00
C ALA A 165 -6.95 24.26 26.30
N ARG A 166 -6.81 25.09 25.26
CA ARG A 166 -6.73 26.56 25.38
C ARG A 166 -8.03 27.15 25.93
N ARG A 167 -9.18 26.65 25.47
CA ARG A 167 -10.50 27.11 25.93
C ARG A 167 -10.74 26.80 27.41
N ARG A 168 -10.30 25.64 27.90
CA ARG A 168 -10.39 25.28 29.33
C ARG A 168 -9.58 26.21 30.22
N ARG A 169 -8.39 26.64 29.79
CA ARG A 169 -7.57 27.59 30.56
C ARG A 169 -8.17 28.98 30.62
N ALA A 170 -8.85 29.46 29.56
CA ALA A 170 -9.49 30.76 29.52
C ALA A 170 -10.76 30.85 30.39
N VAL A 171 -11.38 29.73 30.77
CA VAL A 171 -12.57 29.68 31.64
C VAL A 171 -12.19 29.55 33.12
N ALA A 172 -10.95 29.14 33.42
CA ALA A 172 -10.44 28.94 34.78
C ALA A 172 -9.68 30.18 35.34
N ALA A 173 -9.54 31.27 34.56
CA ALA A 173 -8.97 32.56 34.95
C ALA A 173 -10.09 33.60 35.07
#